data_70f564967325d2302d417c85d04a4441
#
_entry.id   70f564967325d2302d417c85d04a4441
#
_cell.length_a   1.000
_cell.length_b   1.000
_cell.length_c   1.000
_cell.angle_alpha   90.00
_cell.angle_beta   90.00
_cell.angle_gamma   90.00
#
_symmetry.space_group_name_H-M   'P 1'
#
loop_
_entity.id
_entity.type
_entity.pdbx_description
1 polymer ?
#
loop_
_entity_poly.entity_id
_entity_poly.type
_entity_poly.pdbx_seq_one_letter_code
_entity_poly.pdbx_strand_id
1 'polypeptide(L)'
;MNFKGKTATAIIELPNSNILLVKRATVPFKGYWALPGGRVDVGETVEQTVVREVKEETGLKVRIVRKIGDYHERGVQDGIEYEYYPACFLVKPVGGEIKKQEKEIQEIKIANLKEIPKRLAFEHASMIQDYIHSDNPAQRNSLD
;
A
#
# COMPACT_ATOMS: atom_id res chain seq x y z
N MET A 1 -12.55 7.42 17.81
CA MET A 1 -12.02 7.14 16.48
C MET A 1 -11.96 5.63 16.26
N ASN A 2 -12.39 5.18 15.10
CA ASN A 2 -12.52 3.75 14.80
C ASN A 2 -11.30 3.26 14.02
N PHE A 3 -10.58 2.25 14.56
CA PHE A 3 -9.43 1.64 13.92
C PHE A 3 -9.76 0.24 13.37
N LYS A 4 -10.97 0.09 12.84
CA LYS A 4 -11.45 -1.18 12.27
C LYS A 4 -12.16 -0.92 10.94
N GLY A 5 -12.10 -1.88 10.03
CA GLY A 5 -12.88 -1.84 8.81
C GLY A 5 -12.12 -2.21 7.55
N LYS A 6 -12.79 -2.04 6.42
CA LYS A 6 -12.22 -2.30 5.11
C LYS A 6 -11.25 -1.20 4.69
N THR A 7 -10.14 -1.61 4.09
CA THR A 7 -9.13 -0.69 3.55
C THR A 7 -8.73 -1.14 2.15
N ALA A 8 -8.01 -0.28 1.45
CA ALA A 8 -7.40 -0.62 0.17
C ALA A 8 -5.96 -0.14 0.20
N THR A 9 -5.06 -0.96 -0.34
CA THR A 9 -3.62 -0.74 -0.29
C THR A 9 -3.04 -0.87 -1.68
N ALA A 10 -2.04 -0.04 -2.00
CA ALA A 10 -1.45 -0.01 -3.33
C ALA A 10 0.02 -0.38 -3.33
N ILE A 11 0.39 -1.32 -4.20
CA ILE A 11 1.79 -1.47 -4.62
C ILE A 11 1.90 -0.68 -5.92
N ILE A 12 2.59 0.47 -5.86
CA ILE A 12 2.78 1.34 -7.02
C ILE A 12 4.05 0.89 -7.73
N GLU A 13 3.87 0.24 -8.87
CA GLU A 13 4.98 -0.28 -9.66
C GLU A 13 5.66 0.84 -10.44
N LEU A 14 6.95 0.98 -10.21
CA LEU A 14 7.81 1.97 -10.87
C LEU A 14 8.88 1.24 -11.67
N PRO A 15 9.58 1.93 -12.61
CA PRO A 15 10.64 1.30 -13.38
C PRO A 15 11.76 0.74 -12.51
N ASN A 16 12.48 -0.25 -13.04
CA ASN A 16 13.68 -0.84 -12.43
C ASN A 16 13.44 -1.58 -11.12
N SER A 17 12.30 -2.25 -11.02
CA SER A 17 11.91 -3.02 -9.83
C SER A 17 11.81 -2.15 -8.58
N ASN A 18 11.32 -0.93 -8.75
CA ASN A 18 11.07 0.00 -7.65
C ASN A 18 9.59 0.07 -7.32
N ILE A 19 9.29 0.35 -6.07
CA ILE A 19 7.94 0.65 -5.60
C ILE A 19 7.98 1.90 -4.75
N LEU A 20 6.82 2.52 -4.55
CA LEU A 20 6.72 3.73 -3.75
C LEU A 20 6.23 3.39 -2.34
N LEU A 21 6.95 3.86 -1.33
CA LEU A 21 6.59 3.73 0.07
C LEU A 21 6.37 5.10 0.70
N VAL A 22 5.52 5.14 1.71
CA VAL A 22 5.27 6.34 2.50
C VAL A 22 5.64 6.08 3.95
N LYS A 23 6.14 7.09 4.65
CA LYS A 23 6.40 7.00 6.09
C LYS A 23 5.22 7.62 6.83
N ARG A 24 4.61 6.82 7.69
CA ARG A 24 3.37 7.22 8.38
C ARG A 24 3.61 8.32 9.40
N ALA A 25 2.78 9.34 9.38
CA ALA A 25 2.80 10.42 10.36
C ALA A 25 1.76 10.21 11.48
N THR A 26 0.91 9.18 11.35
CA THR A 26 -0.22 8.94 12.26
C THR A 26 -0.16 7.54 12.87
N VAL A 27 -0.78 7.38 14.04
CA VAL A 27 -0.93 6.08 14.69
C VAL A 27 -2.09 5.30 14.07
N PRO A 28 -2.09 3.98 14.11
CA PRO A 28 -0.99 3.11 14.56
C PRO A 28 0.16 3.06 13.56
N PHE A 29 1.31 2.58 14.00
CA PHE A 29 2.53 2.47 13.20
C PHE A 29 3.10 3.83 12.76
N LYS A 30 3.01 4.84 13.62
CA LYS A 30 3.66 6.12 13.36
C LYS A 30 5.17 5.94 13.21
N GLY A 31 5.73 6.52 12.15
CA GLY A 31 7.16 6.42 11.86
C GLY A 31 7.58 5.17 11.10
N TYR A 32 6.67 4.25 10.84
CA TYR A 32 6.93 3.07 10.02
C TYR A 32 6.73 3.39 8.54
N TRP A 33 7.45 2.67 7.68
CA TRP A 33 7.20 2.70 6.26
C TRP A 33 5.97 1.86 5.93
N ALA A 34 5.26 2.25 4.90
CA ALA A 34 4.01 1.60 4.53
C ALA A 34 3.76 1.74 3.03
N LEU A 35 2.94 0.83 2.51
CA LEU A 35 2.34 1.01 1.20
C LEU A 35 1.25 2.08 1.30
N PRO A 36 1.06 2.93 0.29
CA PRO A 36 -0.04 3.88 0.28
C PRO A 36 -1.39 3.18 0.33
N GLY A 37 -2.36 3.81 0.96
CA GLY A 37 -3.71 3.26 1.06
C GLY A 37 -4.50 3.94 2.14
N GLY A 38 -5.70 3.45 2.37
CA GLY A 38 -6.57 4.01 3.40
C GLY A 38 -7.92 3.34 3.47
N ARG A 39 -8.81 3.98 4.20
CA ARG A 39 -10.12 3.42 4.51
C ARG A 39 -11.09 3.59 3.36
N VAL A 40 -11.93 2.57 3.17
CA VAL A 40 -13.01 2.62 2.20
C VAL A 40 -14.12 3.52 2.75
N ASP A 41 -14.47 4.54 1.99
CA ASP A 41 -15.57 5.44 2.37
C ASP A 41 -16.92 4.81 2.03
N VAL A 42 -17.97 5.28 2.70
CA VAL A 42 -19.34 4.81 2.45
C VAL A 42 -19.67 5.00 0.97
N GLY A 43 -20.15 3.93 0.34
CA GLY A 43 -20.53 3.95 -1.08
C GLY A 43 -19.39 3.80 -2.06
N GLU A 44 -18.16 3.66 -1.55
CA GLU A 44 -16.96 3.52 -2.38
C GLU A 44 -16.59 2.04 -2.54
N THR A 45 -16.11 1.66 -3.72
CA THR A 45 -15.51 0.33 -3.90
C THR A 45 -14.05 0.37 -3.46
N VAL A 46 -13.46 -0.81 -3.21
CA VAL A 46 -12.02 -0.87 -2.87
C VAL A 46 -11.16 -0.35 -4.02
N GLU A 47 -11.58 -0.56 -5.26
CA GLU A 47 -10.88 -0.03 -6.43
C GLU A 47 -10.90 1.51 -6.47
N GLN A 48 -12.04 2.11 -6.17
CA GLN A 48 -12.14 3.56 -6.08
C GLN A 48 -11.29 4.11 -4.94
N THR A 49 -11.29 3.41 -3.80
CA THR A 49 -10.52 3.81 -2.63
C THR A 49 -9.03 3.85 -2.93
N VAL A 50 -8.50 2.80 -3.55
CA VAL A 50 -7.05 2.73 -3.79
C VAL A 50 -6.60 3.86 -4.73
N VAL A 51 -7.37 4.17 -5.76
CA VAL A 51 -7.04 5.26 -6.69
C VAL A 51 -7.09 6.61 -5.98
N ARG A 52 -8.13 6.84 -5.18
CA ARG A 52 -8.30 8.08 -4.42
C ARG A 52 -7.18 8.28 -3.40
N GLU A 53 -6.91 7.25 -2.60
CA GLU A 53 -5.91 7.34 -1.53
C GLU A 53 -4.50 7.56 -2.08
N VAL A 54 -4.15 6.90 -3.19
CA VAL A 54 -2.84 7.12 -3.82
C VAL A 54 -2.73 8.57 -4.26
N LYS A 55 -3.76 9.12 -4.87
CA LYS A 55 -3.77 10.53 -5.31
C LYS A 55 -3.64 11.48 -4.13
N GLU A 56 -4.38 11.24 -3.06
CA GLU A 56 -4.34 12.09 -1.86
C GLU A 56 -2.98 12.04 -1.17
N GLU A 57 -2.40 10.86 -1.02
CA GLU A 57 -1.16 10.68 -0.25
C GLU A 57 0.10 11.02 -1.05
N THR A 58 0.11 10.73 -2.34
CA THR A 58 1.34 10.82 -3.14
C THR A 58 1.27 11.81 -4.31
N GLY A 59 0.10 12.27 -4.68
CA GLY A 59 -0.10 13.12 -5.85
C GLY A 59 -0.19 12.36 -7.17
N LEU A 60 0.06 11.06 -7.18
CA LEU A 60 0.04 10.27 -8.40
C LEU A 60 -1.36 9.81 -8.78
N LYS A 61 -1.67 9.94 -10.06
CA LYS A 61 -2.83 9.35 -10.67
C LYS A 61 -2.42 7.97 -11.19
N VAL A 62 -3.15 6.92 -10.78
CA VAL A 62 -2.77 5.54 -11.11
C VAL A 62 -3.93 4.80 -11.76
N ARG A 63 -3.58 3.74 -12.49
CA ARG A 63 -4.56 2.74 -12.95
C ARG A 63 -4.26 1.42 -12.27
N ILE A 64 -5.31 0.63 -12.04
CA ILE A 64 -5.17 -0.69 -11.45
C ILE A 64 -4.74 -1.68 -12.53
N VAL A 65 -3.69 -2.45 -12.23
CA VAL A 65 -3.23 -3.54 -13.10
C VAL A 65 -3.97 -4.82 -12.74
N ARG A 66 -3.93 -5.19 -11.44
CA ARG A 66 -4.62 -6.36 -10.92
C ARG A 66 -4.66 -6.36 -9.40
N LYS A 67 -5.48 -7.21 -8.83
CA LYS A 67 -5.53 -7.42 -7.38
C LYS A 67 -4.42 -8.40 -6.99
N ILE A 68 -3.67 -8.06 -5.93
CA ILE A 68 -2.65 -8.93 -5.35
C ILE A 68 -3.31 -9.94 -4.40
N GLY A 69 -4.20 -9.45 -3.52
CA GLY A 69 -4.89 -10.31 -2.58
C GLY A 69 -5.73 -9.56 -1.56
N ASP A 70 -6.43 -10.32 -0.75
CA ASP A 70 -7.17 -9.84 0.40
C ASP A 70 -6.44 -10.29 1.67
N TYR A 71 -6.39 -9.40 2.67
CA TYR A 71 -5.62 -9.64 3.88
C TYR A 71 -6.45 -9.34 5.12
N HIS A 72 -5.95 -9.79 6.26
CA HIS A 72 -6.53 -9.50 7.56
C HIS A 72 -5.39 -9.01 8.46
N GLU A 73 -5.51 -7.78 8.95
CA GLU A 73 -4.53 -7.13 9.80
C GLU A 73 -5.14 -6.89 11.17
N ARG A 74 -4.48 -7.38 12.22
CA ARG A 74 -5.01 -7.30 13.56
C ARG A 74 -3.88 -7.20 14.57
N GLY A 75 -4.03 -6.35 15.58
CA GLY A 75 -3.04 -6.24 16.63
C GLY A 75 -3.20 -5.00 17.48
N VAL A 76 -2.14 -4.74 18.24
CA VAL A 76 -2.02 -3.52 19.07
C VAL A 76 -0.68 -2.88 18.73
N GLN A 77 -0.71 -1.61 18.35
CA GLN A 77 0.48 -0.85 18.01
C GLN A 77 0.31 0.61 18.45
N ASP A 78 1.32 1.17 19.10
CA ASP A 78 1.27 2.55 19.64
C ASP A 78 0.08 2.74 20.59
N GLY A 79 -0.26 1.68 21.38
CA GLY A 79 -1.39 1.71 22.27
C GLY A 79 -2.75 1.62 21.58
N ILE A 80 -2.79 1.44 20.28
CA ILE A 80 -4.01 1.37 19.47
C ILE A 80 -4.30 -0.08 19.10
N GLU A 81 -5.50 -0.55 19.45
CA GLU A 81 -6.01 -1.82 18.98
C GLU A 81 -6.67 -1.62 17.63
N TYR A 82 -6.20 -2.36 16.61
CA TYR A 82 -6.69 -2.21 15.25
C TYR A 82 -7.09 -3.54 14.63
N GLU A 83 -8.01 -3.48 13.68
CA GLU A 83 -8.38 -4.63 12.86
C GLU A 83 -8.86 -4.15 11.49
N TYR A 84 -8.12 -4.48 10.44
CA TYR A 84 -8.42 -4.06 9.08
C TYR A 84 -8.50 -5.24 8.12
N TYR A 85 -9.24 -5.05 7.05
CA TYR A 85 -9.41 -6.03 5.98
C TYR A 85 -9.01 -5.37 4.65
N PRO A 86 -7.71 -5.30 4.36
CA PRO A 86 -7.26 -4.62 3.14
C PRO A 86 -7.38 -5.49 1.90
N ALA A 87 -7.83 -4.84 0.80
CA ALA A 87 -7.63 -5.36 -0.55
C ALA A 87 -6.39 -4.68 -1.10
N CYS A 88 -5.39 -5.47 -1.52
CA CYS A 88 -4.14 -4.94 -2.07
C CYS A 88 -4.13 -5.05 -3.58
N PHE A 89 -3.78 -3.95 -4.24
CA PHE A 89 -3.76 -3.85 -5.70
C PHE A 89 -2.39 -3.46 -6.22
N LEU A 90 -2.02 -4.05 -7.35
CA LEU A 90 -0.89 -3.57 -8.14
C LEU A 90 -1.41 -2.46 -9.03
N VAL A 91 -0.76 -1.29 -8.95
CA VAL A 91 -1.16 -0.11 -9.72
C VAL A 91 0.04 0.48 -10.45
N LYS A 92 -0.21 1.23 -11.52
CA LYS A 92 0.83 1.94 -12.28
C LYS A 92 0.47 3.40 -12.43
N PRO A 93 1.45 4.32 -12.32
CA PRO A 93 1.20 5.74 -12.57
C PRO A 93 0.77 5.99 -14.02
N VAL A 94 -0.24 6.84 -14.19
CA VAL A 94 -0.69 7.33 -15.50
C VAL A 94 -0.69 8.84 -15.58
N GLY A 95 -0.33 9.53 -14.51
CA GLY A 95 -0.27 10.99 -14.48
C GLY A 95 0.01 11.51 -13.09
N GLY A 96 -0.04 12.83 -12.94
CA GLY A 96 0.24 13.49 -11.68
C GLY A 96 1.73 13.61 -11.39
N GLU A 97 2.03 14.20 -10.26
CA GLU A 97 3.41 14.38 -9.79
C GLU A 97 3.49 13.96 -8.33
N ILE A 98 4.64 13.40 -7.94
CA ILE A 98 4.85 12.99 -6.55
C ILE A 98 4.86 14.23 -5.67
N LYS A 99 3.90 14.27 -4.74
CA LYS A 99 3.77 15.35 -3.77
C LYS A 99 3.15 14.78 -2.50
N LYS A 100 3.91 14.76 -1.42
CA LYS A 100 3.43 14.14 -0.19
C LYS A 100 2.34 15.00 0.48
N GLN A 101 1.41 14.31 1.12
CA GLN A 101 0.37 14.94 1.93
C GLN A 101 0.91 15.13 3.35
N GLU A 102 1.09 16.38 3.76
CA GLU A 102 1.80 16.75 4.99
C GLU A 102 1.22 16.20 6.30
N LYS A 103 -0.12 16.02 6.37
CA LYS A 103 -0.77 15.63 7.62
C LYS A 103 -0.59 14.17 7.97
N GLU A 104 -0.59 13.29 6.96
CA GLU A 104 -0.57 11.84 7.17
C GLU A 104 0.74 11.19 6.80
N ILE A 105 1.58 11.88 6.02
CA ILE A 105 2.79 11.33 5.43
C ILE A 105 4.00 12.18 5.85
N GLN A 106 4.99 11.55 6.49
CA GLN A 106 6.24 12.23 6.85
C GLN A 106 7.20 12.30 5.67
N GLU A 107 7.31 11.22 4.91
CA GLU A 107 8.23 11.09 3.78
C GLU A 107 7.66 10.17 2.73
N ILE A 108 8.13 10.35 1.49
CA ILE A 108 7.89 9.41 0.39
C ILE A 108 9.25 8.86 -0.02
N LYS A 109 9.32 7.56 -0.29
CA LYS A 109 10.55 6.88 -0.70
C LYS A 109 10.28 6.00 -1.91
N ILE A 110 11.16 6.08 -2.90
CA ILE A 110 11.19 5.11 -3.98
C ILE A 110 12.18 4.03 -3.54
N ALA A 111 11.67 2.82 -3.30
CA ALA A 111 12.44 1.73 -2.76
C ALA A 111 12.59 0.62 -3.79
N ASN A 112 13.83 0.14 -3.97
CA ASN A 112 14.07 -1.04 -4.80
C ASN A 112 13.60 -2.28 -4.06
N LEU A 113 13.04 -3.24 -4.78
CA LEU A 113 12.53 -4.48 -4.17
C LEU A 113 13.61 -5.29 -3.45
N LYS A 114 14.89 -5.06 -3.77
CA LYS A 114 16.01 -5.71 -3.08
C LYS A 114 16.40 -5.00 -1.78
N GLU A 115 15.89 -3.80 -1.55
CA GLU A 115 16.28 -2.96 -0.41
C GLU A 115 15.06 -2.41 0.33
N ILE A 116 14.05 -3.24 0.54
CA ILE A 116 12.84 -2.84 1.25
C ILE A 116 13.16 -2.62 2.74
N PRO A 117 12.71 -1.50 3.33
CA PRO A 117 12.93 -1.25 4.76
C PRO A 117 12.35 -2.36 5.62
N LYS A 118 12.99 -2.63 6.77
CA LYS A 118 12.54 -3.68 7.68
C LYS A 118 11.30 -3.25 8.50
N ARG A 119 11.18 -1.97 8.81
CA ARG A 119 10.05 -1.47 9.63
C ARG A 119 8.87 -1.10 8.74
N LEU A 120 8.15 -2.13 8.30
CA LEU A 120 6.93 -1.97 7.53
C LEU A 120 5.71 -2.11 8.43
N ALA A 121 4.73 -1.22 8.22
CA ALA A 121 3.48 -1.23 8.97
C ALA A 121 2.60 -2.40 8.57
N PHE A 122 1.73 -2.81 9.49
CA PHE A 122 0.68 -3.80 9.24
C PHE A 122 1.22 -5.09 8.60
N GLU A 123 0.48 -5.63 7.63
CA GLU A 123 0.88 -6.82 6.85
C GLU A 123 1.49 -6.45 5.50
N HIS A 124 2.01 -5.23 5.37
CA HIS A 124 2.53 -4.73 4.09
C HIS A 124 3.74 -5.53 3.61
N ALA A 125 4.54 -6.11 4.52
CA ALA A 125 5.64 -7.00 4.13
C ALA A 125 5.11 -8.23 3.39
N SER A 126 4.02 -8.82 3.86
CA SER A 126 3.38 -9.98 3.21
C SER A 126 2.84 -9.62 1.83
N MET A 127 2.24 -8.43 1.70
CA MET A 127 1.74 -7.95 0.42
C MET A 127 2.85 -7.81 -0.61
N ILE A 128 3.98 -7.23 -0.20
CA ILE A 128 5.15 -7.07 -1.08
C ILE A 128 5.71 -8.43 -1.48
N GLN A 129 5.81 -9.38 -0.55
CA GLN A 129 6.29 -10.73 -0.86
C GLN A 129 5.36 -11.43 -1.84
N ASP A 130 4.06 -11.31 -1.66
CA ASP A 130 3.10 -11.90 -2.60
C ASP A 130 3.23 -11.29 -3.98
N TYR A 131 3.44 -9.97 -4.07
CA TYR A 131 3.70 -9.31 -5.34
C TYR A 131 4.98 -9.83 -6.01
N ILE A 132 6.07 -9.91 -5.25
CA ILE A 132 7.35 -10.40 -5.78
C ILE A 132 7.20 -11.83 -6.33
N HIS A 133 6.54 -12.70 -5.58
CA HIS A 133 6.34 -14.09 -5.98
C HIS A 133 5.41 -14.23 -7.20
N SER A 134 4.34 -13.43 -7.25
CA SER A 134 3.38 -13.52 -8.35
C SER A 134 3.93 -12.96 -9.67
N ASP A 135 4.94 -12.08 -9.60
CA ASP A 135 5.59 -11.51 -10.78
C ASP A 135 6.90 -12.20 -11.14
N ASN A 136 7.25 -13.28 -10.44
CA ASN A 136 8.42 -14.07 -10.75
C ASN A 136 8.17 -14.85 -12.06
N PRO A 137 8.96 -14.64 -13.12
CA PRO A 137 8.76 -15.36 -14.40
C PRO A 137 8.74 -16.87 -14.25
N ALA A 138 9.58 -17.45 -13.37
CA ALA A 138 9.61 -18.88 -13.14
C ALA A 138 8.29 -19.40 -12.55
N GLN A 139 7.67 -18.65 -11.67
CA GLN A 139 6.38 -19.02 -11.10
C GLN A 139 5.25 -18.89 -12.11
N ARG A 140 5.27 -17.83 -12.93
CA ARG A 140 4.28 -17.67 -13.99
C ARG A 140 4.34 -18.84 -14.98
N ASN A 141 5.53 -19.29 -15.33
CA ASN A 141 5.71 -20.42 -16.22
C ASN A 141 5.20 -21.72 -15.60
N SER A 142 5.31 -21.88 -14.30
CA SER A 142 4.86 -23.10 -13.62
C SER A 142 3.34 -23.19 -13.48
N LEU A 143 2.64 -22.09 -13.68
CA LEU A 143 1.17 -22.04 -13.62
C LEU A 143 0.49 -22.31 -14.96
N ASP A 144 1.25 -22.34 -16.03
CA ASP A 144 0.72 -22.57 -17.39
C ASP A 144 0.46 -24.07 -17.70
#